data_29e235519ec9e29aa37bfa70788a9208
#
_entry.id   29e235519ec9e29aa37bfa70788a9208
#
_cell.length_a   1.000
_cell.length_b   1.000
_cell.length_c   1.000
_cell.angle_alpha   90.00
_cell.angle_beta   90.00
_cell.angle_gamma   90.00
#
_symmetry.space_group_name_H-M   'P 1'
#
loop_
_entity.id
_entity.type
_entity.pdbx_description
1 polymer ?
#
loop_
_entity_poly.entity_id
_entity_poly.type
_entity_poly.pdbx_seq_one_letter_code
_entity_poly.pdbx_strand_id
1 'polypeptide(L)'
;MDFNLNTLQHFALVFFEITAIVITLAICLLLLAVLYMYIADVTQSRHTIRRNYPVLGRFRYLFEHLGEFFRQYLFAQDREEMPFNRAQRAWVYRAAKNIDSTVAFGSTQPINRPGDFILLNGPFPPLEEEIKPRSAITFGAGYARQPYSTNAFFNISAMSFGALSVPAIRALSRGAHQAGIWLNTGEGAVSTYHLEGGCDLVFQIGTAKYGVRDEHGALSDDKLRAVASHEQVRMFEIKLSQGAKPGKGGILPGIKVTEVIASTRGIPVGQDSLSPNRHTDISCVDDLLDMLHRVRTITGKPVGMKAVIGQAAWLDEFCRRINERGLQYAPDFFTVDSGDGGTGAAPQSLIDYMGLPIQNSLPLVVNKLQEHGLRERVRVICSGKMINPAGVAAALCMGADCVNSARGFMFALGCVQSLQCNRNTCPTGITTHDEELQQGLDPTDKAHRVANYAANLMHEVEVIAHSCGVAEPRLLSREHLLIVS
;
A
#
# COMPACT_ATOMS: atom_id res chain seq x y z
N MET A 1 -21.77 5.78 68.48
CA MET A 1 -21.86 4.61 67.59
C MET A 1 -20.94 3.56 68.16
N ASP A 2 -21.48 2.67 69.00
CA ASP A 2 -20.69 1.56 69.53
C ASP A 2 -20.48 0.54 68.43
N PHE A 3 -19.28 0.50 67.88
CA PHE A 3 -18.86 -0.52 66.90
C PHE A 3 -18.74 -1.86 67.64
N ASN A 4 -19.75 -2.73 67.46
CA ASN A 4 -19.82 -4.01 68.13
C ASN A 4 -18.70 -4.94 67.59
N LEU A 5 -17.62 -5.07 68.36
CA LEU A 5 -16.40 -5.84 68.00
C LEU A 5 -16.74 -7.30 67.58
N ASN A 6 -17.79 -7.88 68.18
CA ASN A 6 -18.25 -9.24 67.85
C ASN A 6 -18.87 -9.34 66.44
N THR A 7 -19.54 -8.28 65.96
CA THR A 7 -20.08 -8.24 64.58
C THR A 7 -18.97 -8.13 63.56
N LEU A 8 -17.88 -7.37 63.85
CA LEU A 8 -16.73 -7.25 62.97
C LEU A 8 -15.95 -8.56 62.89
N GLN A 9 -15.79 -9.23 64.03
CA GLN A 9 -15.12 -10.58 64.05
C GLN A 9 -15.94 -11.62 63.30
N HIS A 10 -17.26 -11.64 63.47
CA HIS A 10 -18.11 -12.56 62.73
C HIS A 10 -18.07 -12.31 61.20
N PHE A 11 -18.13 -11.04 60.79
CA PHE A 11 -17.96 -10.66 59.38
C PHE A 11 -16.60 -11.08 58.81
N ALA A 12 -15.54 -10.87 59.56
CA ALA A 12 -14.20 -11.30 59.17
C ALA A 12 -14.10 -12.82 59.01
N LEU A 13 -14.65 -13.60 59.94
CA LEU A 13 -14.69 -15.06 59.87
C LEU A 13 -15.45 -15.56 58.64
N VAL A 14 -16.65 -15.06 58.38
CA VAL A 14 -17.44 -15.42 57.20
C VAL A 14 -16.73 -15.03 55.91
N PHE A 15 -16.08 -13.89 55.87
CA PHE A 15 -15.26 -13.46 54.71
C PHE A 15 -14.10 -14.44 54.47
N PHE A 16 -13.36 -14.84 55.52
CA PHE A 16 -12.28 -15.82 55.41
C PHE A 16 -12.77 -17.18 54.94
N GLU A 17 -13.92 -17.68 55.48
CA GLU A 17 -14.53 -18.93 55.05
C GLU A 17 -14.94 -18.92 53.59
N ILE A 18 -15.63 -17.88 53.14
CA ILE A 18 -16.01 -17.73 51.72
C ILE A 18 -14.73 -17.66 50.84
N THR A 19 -13.75 -16.92 51.27
CA THR A 19 -12.47 -16.78 50.50
C THR A 19 -11.76 -18.13 50.41
N ALA A 20 -11.69 -18.91 51.54
CA ALA A 20 -11.09 -20.23 51.55
C ALA A 20 -11.84 -21.22 50.64
N ILE A 21 -13.20 -21.18 50.62
CA ILE A 21 -14.00 -22.01 49.73
C ILE A 21 -13.73 -21.63 48.24
N VAL A 22 -13.71 -20.36 47.91
CA VAL A 22 -13.45 -19.84 46.54
C VAL A 22 -12.06 -20.27 46.08
N ILE A 23 -11.03 -20.11 46.93
CA ILE A 23 -9.65 -20.53 46.63
C ILE A 23 -9.58 -22.04 46.43
N THR A 24 -10.22 -22.83 47.31
CA THR A 24 -10.24 -24.28 47.18
C THR A 24 -10.90 -24.73 45.86
N LEU A 25 -12.06 -24.14 45.51
CA LEU A 25 -12.73 -24.41 44.26
C LEU A 25 -11.87 -24.01 43.06
N ALA A 26 -11.20 -22.87 43.11
CA ALA A 26 -10.30 -22.42 42.06
C ALA A 26 -9.10 -23.40 41.86
N ILE A 27 -8.51 -23.88 42.94
CA ILE A 27 -7.44 -24.90 42.90
C ILE A 27 -7.96 -26.22 42.32
N CYS A 28 -9.14 -26.69 42.73
CA CYS A 28 -9.74 -27.91 42.18
C CYS A 28 -10.00 -27.78 40.66
N LEU A 29 -10.55 -26.64 40.22
CA LEU A 29 -10.78 -26.35 38.79
C LEU A 29 -9.44 -26.31 38.02
N LEU A 30 -8.41 -25.69 38.60
CA LEU A 30 -7.09 -25.64 37.99
C LEU A 30 -6.49 -27.03 37.81
N LEU A 31 -6.59 -27.89 38.84
CA LEU A 31 -6.11 -29.26 38.77
C LEU A 31 -6.86 -30.11 37.75
N LEU A 32 -8.17 -29.94 37.65
CA LEU A 32 -9.00 -30.59 36.63
C LEU A 32 -8.63 -30.11 35.23
N ALA A 33 -8.38 -28.81 35.06
CA ALA A 33 -7.93 -28.24 33.79
C ALA A 33 -6.56 -28.75 33.38
N VAL A 34 -5.60 -28.88 34.33
CA VAL A 34 -4.27 -29.45 34.09
C VAL A 34 -4.38 -30.91 33.70
N LEU A 35 -5.20 -31.70 34.40
CA LEU A 35 -5.44 -33.11 34.09
C LEU A 35 -6.06 -33.27 32.69
N TYR A 36 -7.07 -32.45 32.36
CA TYR A 36 -7.65 -32.43 31.02
C TYR A 36 -6.61 -32.11 29.96
N MET A 37 -5.81 -31.04 30.17
CA MET A 37 -4.72 -30.67 29.25
C MET A 37 -3.70 -31.79 29.08
N TYR A 38 -3.32 -32.50 30.17
CA TYR A 38 -2.39 -33.61 30.13
C TYR A 38 -2.93 -34.75 29.24
N ILE A 39 -4.17 -35.19 29.50
CA ILE A 39 -4.81 -36.26 28.72
C ILE A 39 -4.92 -35.87 27.25
N ALA A 40 -5.39 -34.63 26.96
CA ALA A 40 -5.53 -34.11 25.59
C ALA A 40 -4.17 -34.04 24.86
N ASP A 41 -3.09 -33.70 25.56
CA ASP A 41 -1.76 -33.58 24.95
C ASP A 41 -1.13 -34.95 24.68
N VAL A 42 -1.29 -35.94 25.56
CA VAL A 42 -0.77 -37.29 25.37
C VAL A 42 -1.51 -38.05 24.26
N THR A 43 -2.82 -37.87 24.16
CA THR A 43 -3.66 -38.63 23.21
C THR A 43 -3.64 -38.08 21.78
N GLN A 44 -3.31 -36.79 21.57
CA GLN A 44 -3.23 -36.21 20.25
C GLN A 44 -1.94 -36.60 19.50
N SER A 45 -1.96 -36.57 18.14
CA SER A 45 -0.84 -36.91 17.27
C SER A 45 -0.27 -35.73 16.47
N ARG A 46 -0.92 -34.56 16.50
CA ARG A 46 -0.58 -33.42 15.65
C ARG A 46 0.66 -32.64 16.11
N HIS A 47 0.91 -32.56 17.40
CA HIS A 47 1.96 -31.73 18.01
C HIS A 47 2.92 -32.57 18.85
N THR A 48 4.06 -32.93 18.28
CA THR A 48 5.07 -33.79 18.95
C THR A 48 5.53 -33.21 20.28
N ILE A 49 5.80 -31.90 20.35
CA ILE A 49 6.27 -31.23 21.58
C ILE A 49 5.22 -31.32 22.70
N ARG A 50 3.94 -31.08 22.38
CA ARG A 50 2.86 -31.20 23.37
C ARG A 50 2.69 -32.63 23.86
N ARG A 51 2.90 -33.62 22.99
CA ARG A 51 2.84 -35.04 23.36
C ARG A 51 4.00 -35.44 24.23
N ASN A 52 5.22 -34.98 23.93
CA ASN A 52 6.43 -35.31 24.69
C ASN A 52 6.53 -34.55 26.02
N TYR A 53 5.98 -33.36 26.08
CA TYR A 53 5.96 -32.46 27.24
C TYR A 53 4.53 -32.00 27.51
N PRO A 54 3.63 -32.87 28.00
CA PRO A 54 2.23 -32.53 28.24
C PRO A 54 2.12 -31.31 29.16
N VAL A 55 1.14 -30.47 28.92
CA VAL A 55 0.91 -29.19 29.61
C VAL A 55 2.02 -28.18 29.37
N LEU A 56 3.28 -28.50 29.67
CA LEU A 56 4.41 -27.55 29.48
C LEU A 56 4.65 -27.21 28.03
N GLY A 57 4.46 -28.15 27.10
CA GLY A 57 4.60 -27.90 25.67
C GLY A 57 3.63 -26.83 25.12
N ARG A 58 2.52 -26.54 25.83
CA ARG A 58 1.57 -25.48 25.45
C ARG A 58 2.15 -24.07 25.61
N PHE A 59 3.02 -23.87 26.61
CA PHE A 59 3.70 -22.60 26.84
C PHE A 59 4.58 -22.19 25.66
N ARG A 60 5.23 -23.18 25.01
CA ARG A 60 5.98 -22.89 23.79
C ARG A 60 5.11 -22.19 22.74
N TYR A 61 3.94 -22.74 22.42
CA TYR A 61 3.04 -22.18 21.41
C TYR A 61 2.44 -20.85 21.85
N LEU A 62 2.14 -20.71 23.14
CA LEU A 62 1.71 -19.44 23.71
C LEU A 62 2.79 -18.36 23.51
N PHE A 63 4.04 -18.63 23.86
CA PHE A 63 5.14 -17.68 23.70
C PHE A 63 5.50 -17.43 22.23
N GLU A 64 5.34 -18.43 21.36
CA GLU A 64 5.51 -18.28 19.93
C GLU A 64 4.49 -17.25 19.37
N HIS A 65 3.24 -17.39 19.78
CA HIS A 65 2.17 -16.44 19.39
C HIS A 65 2.37 -15.06 20.01
N LEU A 66 2.63 -14.97 21.30
CA LEU A 66 2.91 -13.68 21.97
C LEU A 66 4.19 -13.02 21.43
N GLY A 67 5.16 -13.82 21.01
CA GLY A 67 6.43 -13.35 20.46
C GLY A 67 6.28 -12.50 19.20
N GLU A 68 5.21 -12.67 18.42
CA GLU A 68 4.91 -11.81 17.26
C GLU A 68 4.71 -10.36 17.72
N PHE A 69 3.96 -10.15 18.81
CA PHE A 69 3.69 -8.82 19.37
C PHE A 69 4.90 -8.28 20.12
N PHE A 70 5.52 -9.10 20.98
CA PHE A 70 6.67 -8.64 21.76
C PHE A 70 7.87 -8.26 20.91
N ARG A 71 8.16 -8.99 19.82
CA ARG A 71 9.23 -8.62 18.88
C ARG A 71 9.00 -7.26 18.28
N GLN A 72 7.76 -6.97 17.85
CA GLN A 72 7.44 -5.71 17.19
C GLN A 72 7.55 -4.50 18.14
N TYR A 73 7.11 -4.64 19.40
CA TYR A 73 6.96 -3.50 20.31
C TYR A 73 8.05 -3.38 21.37
N LEU A 74 8.71 -4.50 21.74
CA LEU A 74 9.66 -4.51 22.86
C LEU A 74 11.09 -4.86 22.44
N PHE A 75 11.30 -5.67 21.41
CA PHE A 75 12.62 -6.20 21.10
C PHE A 75 13.20 -5.69 19.77
N ALA A 76 12.36 -5.37 18.76
CA ALA A 76 12.87 -4.79 17.53
C ALA A 76 13.39 -3.36 17.76
N GLN A 77 14.60 -3.09 17.32
CA GLN A 77 15.16 -1.74 17.33
C GLN A 77 14.46 -0.87 16.27
N ASP A 78 14.56 0.45 16.43
CA ASP A 78 13.82 1.41 15.59
C ASP A 78 14.10 1.29 14.09
N ARG A 79 15.24 0.69 13.70
CA ARG A 79 15.71 0.56 12.32
C ARG A 79 15.76 -0.87 11.77
N GLU A 80 15.32 -1.89 12.52
CA GLU A 80 15.50 -3.31 12.14
C GLU A 80 14.26 -3.98 11.57
N GLU A 81 13.06 -3.52 11.94
CA GLU A 81 11.83 -4.20 11.56
C GLU A 81 11.53 -4.09 10.06
N MET A 82 11.03 -5.18 9.47
CA MET A 82 10.63 -5.28 8.07
C MET A 82 9.12 -5.53 7.92
N PRO A 83 8.48 -5.10 6.82
CA PRO A 83 9.01 -4.37 5.66
C PRO A 83 9.27 -2.88 5.90
N PHE A 84 8.73 -2.29 6.97
CA PHE A 84 8.96 -0.92 7.42
C PHE A 84 9.33 -0.90 8.89
N ASN A 85 10.43 -0.26 9.20
CA ASN A 85 10.88 -0.12 10.58
C ASN A 85 10.08 0.92 11.36
N ARG A 86 10.24 0.93 12.69
CA ARG A 86 9.52 1.84 13.59
C ARG A 86 9.74 3.31 13.25
N ALA A 87 10.99 3.70 12.94
CA ALA A 87 11.31 5.09 12.62
C ALA A 87 10.57 5.58 11.37
N GLN A 88 10.49 4.74 10.33
CA GLN A 88 9.74 5.05 9.10
C GLN A 88 8.23 5.19 9.38
N ARG A 89 7.64 4.26 10.14
CA ARG A 89 6.20 4.34 10.49
C ARG A 89 5.91 5.52 11.41
N ALA A 90 6.76 5.78 12.40
CA ALA A 90 6.59 6.88 13.34
C ALA A 90 6.59 8.23 12.61
N TRP A 91 7.43 8.40 11.60
CA TRP A 91 7.40 9.60 10.77
C TRP A 91 6.03 9.77 10.10
N VAL A 92 5.49 8.72 9.45
CA VAL A 92 4.15 8.78 8.82
C VAL A 92 3.06 9.08 9.84
N TYR A 93 3.08 8.44 11.01
CA TYR A 93 2.08 8.70 12.07
C TYR A 93 2.11 10.14 12.56
N ARG A 94 3.30 10.75 12.69
CA ARG A 94 3.46 12.15 13.09
C ARG A 94 2.96 13.09 11.98
N ALA A 95 3.41 12.88 10.75
CA ALA A 95 2.98 13.65 9.58
C ALA A 95 1.45 13.60 9.38
N ALA A 96 0.83 12.43 9.51
CA ALA A 96 -0.62 12.28 9.42
C ALA A 96 -1.39 13.02 10.52
N LYS A 97 -0.79 13.20 11.70
CA LYS A 97 -1.37 13.93 12.83
C LYS A 97 -0.97 15.40 12.86
N ASN A 98 -0.23 15.87 11.87
CA ASN A 98 0.32 17.23 11.80
C ASN A 98 1.19 17.57 13.01
N ILE A 99 2.00 16.59 13.49
CA ILE A 99 2.94 16.76 14.59
C ILE A 99 4.31 17.04 13.99
N ASP A 100 5.00 18.04 14.49
CA ASP A 100 6.36 18.40 14.07
C ASP A 100 7.30 17.18 14.14
N SER A 101 8.06 16.95 13.09
CA SER A 101 9.02 15.86 12.94
C SER A 101 10.47 16.26 13.22
N THR A 102 10.72 17.51 13.63
CA THR A 102 12.05 17.99 14.01
C THR A 102 12.63 17.17 15.16
N VAL A 103 13.89 16.75 15.02
CA VAL A 103 14.61 15.96 16.02
C VAL A 103 15.96 16.58 16.34
N ALA A 104 16.43 16.42 17.60
CA ALA A 104 17.72 16.89 18.05
C ALA A 104 18.83 15.84 17.83
N PHE A 105 20.07 16.20 18.11
CA PHE A 105 21.31 15.41 18.11
C PHE A 105 21.89 15.00 16.76
N GLY A 106 21.19 15.12 15.64
CA GLY A 106 21.69 14.80 14.31
C GLY A 106 21.22 13.43 13.78
N SER A 107 22.01 12.83 12.88
CA SER A 107 21.60 11.63 12.15
C SER A 107 21.37 10.42 13.08
N THR A 108 20.26 9.74 12.87
CA THR A 108 19.90 8.50 13.57
C THR A 108 20.06 7.26 12.68
N GLN A 109 20.69 7.41 11.50
CA GLN A 109 20.86 6.34 10.53
C GLN A 109 22.28 6.41 9.95
N PRO A 110 22.97 5.28 9.75
CA PRO A 110 24.18 5.26 8.94
C PRO A 110 23.84 5.63 7.49
N ILE A 111 24.66 6.49 6.87
CA ILE A 111 24.43 7.02 5.52
C ILE A 111 25.51 6.56 4.52
N ASN A 112 26.24 5.50 4.84
CA ASN A 112 27.39 5.02 4.08
C ASN A 112 27.36 3.52 3.78
N ARG A 113 26.20 2.87 3.85
CA ARG A 113 26.08 1.45 3.51
C ARG A 113 25.94 1.28 2.00
N PRO A 114 26.59 0.29 1.38
CA PRO A 114 26.36 -0.01 -0.03
C PRO A 114 24.89 -0.19 -0.36
N GLY A 115 24.43 0.49 -1.40
CA GLY A 115 23.02 0.51 -1.81
C GLY A 115 22.17 1.61 -1.15
N ASP A 116 22.65 2.30 -0.13
CA ASP A 116 22.02 3.52 0.38
C ASP A 116 22.12 4.65 -0.64
N PHE A 117 21.25 5.64 -0.53
CA PHE A 117 21.33 6.86 -1.32
C PHE A 117 21.54 8.08 -0.41
N ILE A 118 22.24 9.08 -0.94
CA ILE A 118 22.49 10.36 -0.30
C ILE A 118 22.00 11.46 -1.24
N LEU A 119 21.18 12.38 -0.72
CA LEU A 119 20.79 13.58 -1.44
C LEU A 119 21.87 14.64 -1.26
N LEU A 120 22.31 15.24 -2.36
CA LEU A 120 23.44 16.15 -2.38
C LEU A 120 22.96 17.59 -2.29
N ASN A 121 23.33 18.27 -1.22
CA ASN A 121 22.97 19.67 -1.02
C ASN A 121 23.79 20.61 -1.94
N GLY A 122 23.12 21.67 -2.41
CA GLY A 122 23.80 22.76 -3.09
C GLY A 122 24.48 23.73 -2.11
N PRO A 123 25.56 24.44 -2.52
CA PRO A 123 26.21 25.45 -1.69
C PRO A 123 25.38 26.75 -1.59
N PHE A 124 24.44 26.96 -2.52
CA PHE A 124 23.62 28.17 -2.62
C PHE A 124 22.14 27.76 -2.77
N PRO A 125 21.47 27.38 -1.67
CA PRO A 125 20.03 27.07 -1.72
C PRO A 125 19.22 28.33 -2.09
N PRO A 126 18.06 28.18 -2.77
CA PRO A 126 17.23 29.30 -3.15
C PRO A 126 16.68 30.04 -1.90
N LEU A 127 16.62 31.36 -2.00
CA LEU A 127 15.93 32.20 -1.01
C LEU A 127 14.41 32.06 -1.16
N GLU A 128 13.66 32.49 -0.14
CA GLU A 128 12.20 32.35 -0.12
C GLU A 128 11.51 32.99 -1.33
N GLU A 129 12.01 34.14 -1.78
CA GLU A 129 11.53 34.85 -2.98
C GLU A 129 11.88 34.18 -4.31
N GLU A 130 12.81 33.23 -4.32
CA GLU A 130 13.24 32.45 -5.50
C GLU A 130 12.51 31.12 -5.62
N ILE A 131 11.79 30.71 -4.58
CA ILE A 131 11.00 29.49 -4.56
C ILE A 131 9.84 29.60 -5.56
N LYS A 132 9.64 28.55 -6.34
CA LYS A 132 8.57 28.47 -7.34
C LYS A 132 7.46 27.53 -6.90
N PRO A 133 6.20 27.87 -7.22
CA PRO A 133 5.12 26.92 -7.08
C PRO A 133 5.39 25.64 -7.89
N ARG A 134 4.89 24.52 -7.43
CA ARG A 134 5.00 23.24 -8.13
C ARG A 134 4.46 23.36 -9.55
N SER A 135 5.27 23.05 -10.54
CA SER A 135 4.86 23.04 -11.95
C SER A 135 3.86 21.92 -12.22
N ALA A 136 2.90 22.17 -13.10
CA ALA A 136 1.94 21.17 -13.53
C ALA A 136 2.58 20.19 -14.53
N ILE A 137 2.16 18.93 -14.44
CA ILE A 137 2.48 17.91 -15.44
C ILE A 137 1.18 17.45 -16.09
N THR A 138 1.21 17.24 -17.40
CA THR A 138 0.06 16.81 -18.19
C THR A 138 0.29 15.39 -18.70
N PHE A 139 -0.69 14.53 -18.45
CA PHE A 139 -0.79 13.20 -19.00
C PHE A 139 -1.65 13.19 -20.25
N GLY A 140 -1.21 12.48 -21.31
CA GLY A 140 -1.97 12.34 -22.55
C GLY A 140 -2.02 13.60 -23.43
N ALA A 141 -1.15 14.60 -23.21
CA ALA A 141 -1.08 15.80 -24.03
C ALA A 141 -0.89 15.47 -25.51
N GLY A 142 -1.79 15.98 -26.37
CA GLY A 142 -1.77 15.74 -27.81
C GLY A 142 -2.25 14.33 -28.27
N TYR A 143 -2.57 13.42 -27.35
CA TYR A 143 -2.97 12.04 -27.66
C TYR A 143 -4.32 11.61 -27.06
N ALA A 144 -4.64 12.07 -25.86
CA ALA A 144 -5.96 11.88 -25.27
C ALA A 144 -6.89 13.05 -25.59
N ARG A 145 -8.18 12.78 -25.83
CA ARG A 145 -9.18 13.85 -26.05
C ARG A 145 -9.41 14.71 -24.81
N GLN A 146 -9.23 14.11 -23.63
CA GLN A 146 -9.37 14.75 -22.33
C GLN A 146 -8.08 14.52 -21.53
N PRO A 147 -6.99 15.28 -21.81
CA PRO A 147 -5.76 15.16 -21.06
C PRO A 147 -5.98 15.54 -19.60
N TYR A 148 -5.15 15.02 -18.71
CA TYR A 148 -5.21 15.30 -17.28
C TYR A 148 -3.95 16.00 -16.79
N SER A 149 -4.12 17.11 -16.07
CA SER A 149 -3.02 17.89 -15.50
C SER A 149 -3.09 17.94 -13.98
N THR A 150 -1.93 17.87 -13.33
CA THR A 150 -1.82 17.95 -11.87
C THR A 150 -0.50 18.58 -11.44
N ASN A 151 -0.53 19.33 -10.33
CA ASN A 151 0.67 19.85 -9.67
C ASN A 151 1.19 18.87 -8.60
N ALA A 152 0.39 17.88 -8.21
CA ALA A 152 0.79 16.89 -7.22
C ALA A 152 1.82 15.91 -7.82
N PHE A 153 2.91 15.72 -7.12
CA PHE A 153 3.91 14.69 -7.47
C PHE A 153 3.81 13.46 -6.57
N PHE A 154 3.01 13.49 -5.50
CA PHE A 154 2.81 12.39 -4.57
C PHE A 154 1.33 12.03 -4.46
N ASN A 155 0.98 10.77 -4.71
CA ASN A 155 -0.39 10.34 -4.89
C ASN A 155 -0.67 8.96 -4.29
N ILE A 156 -1.95 8.56 -4.20
CA ILE A 156 -2.36 7.28 -3.63
C ILE A 156 -2.28 6.17 -4.70
N SER A 157 -1.44 5.17 -4.43
CA SER A 157 -1.26 3.98 -5.25
C SER A 157 -2.48 3.07 -5.23
N ALA A 158 -2.53 2.14 -6.18
CA ALA A 158 -3.60 1.17 -6.37
C ALA A 158 -3.92 0.34 -5.12
N MET A 159 -5.12 0.49 -4.60
CA MET A 159 -5.66 -0.29 -3.49
C MET A 159 -7.14 -0.57 -3.74
N SER A 160 -7.51 -1.83 -3.95
CA SER A 160 -8.87 -2.19 -4.36
C SER A 160 -9.88 -2.14 -3.22
N PHE A 161 -11.10 -1.72 -3.53
CA PHE A 161 -12.26 -2.02 -2.69
C PHE A 161 -12.47 -3.53 -2.61
N GLY A 162 -12.63 -4.05 -1.41
CA GLY A 162 -12.63 -5.48 -1.12
C GLY A 162 -11.31 -5.93 -0.49
N ALA A 163 -10.15 -5.47 -0.96
CA ALA A 163 -8.91 -5.58 -0.18
C ALA A 163 -8.98 -4.62 1.02
N LEU A 164 -9.40 -3.38 0.78
CA LEU A 164 -9.70 -2.39 1.83
C LEU A 164 -11.19 -2.37 2.18
N SER A 165 -11.49 -1.99 3.40
CA SER A 165 -12.84 -1.78 3.94
C SER A 165 -13.53 -0.53 3.38
N VAL A 166 -14.85 -0.46 3.56
CA VAL A 166 -15.65 0.72 3.22
C VAL A 166 -15.13 1.99 3.90
N PRO A 167 -14.95 2.04 5.24
CA PRO A 167 -14.46 3.25 5.89
C PRO A 167 -13.04 3.65 5.44
N ALA A 168 -12.18 2.68 5.10
CA ALA A 168 -10.85 2.97 4.58
C ALA A 168 -10.90 3.63 3.20
N ILE A 169 -11.70 3.13 2.26
CA ILE A 169 -11.86 3.74 0.93
C ILE A 169 -12.46 5.14 1.03
N ARG A 170 -13.49 5.34 1.87
CA ARG A 170 -14.08 6.65 2.13
C ARG A 170 -13.05 7.66 2.65
N ALA A 171 -12.25 7.24 3.64
CA ALA A 171 -11.19 8.08 4.19
C ALA A 171 -10.15 8.46 3.14
N LEU A 172 -9.71 7.50 2.30
CA LEU A 172 -8.75 7.75 1.24
C LEU A 172 -9.31 8.67 0.17
N SER A 173 -10.54 8.45 -0.29
CA SER A 173 -11.18 9.28 -1.31
C SER A 173 -11.38 10.73 -0.85
N ARG A 174 -11.94 10.93 0.36
CA ARG A 174 -12.12 12.27 0.94
C ARG A 174 -10.79 12.96 1.24
N GLY A 175 -9.81 12.24 1.78
CA GLY A 175 -8.49 12.80 2.07
C GLY A 175 -7.69 13.13 0.81
N ALA A 176 -7.82 12.33 -0.25
CA ALA A 176 -7.23 12.62 -1.54
C ALA A 176 -7.81 13.90 -2.15
N HIS A 177 -9.14 14.10 -2.06
CA HIS A 177 -9.79 15.34 -2.49
C HIS A 177 -9.26 16.56 -1.73
N GLN A 178 -9.18 16.45 -0.37
CA GLN A 178 -8.66 17.54 0.47
C GLN A 178 -7.20 17.90 0.14
N ALA A 179 -6.39 16.92 -0.25
CA ALA A 179 -4.98 17.12 -0.58
C ALA A 179 -4.74 17.49 -2.05
N GLY A 180 -5.76 17.46 -2.92
CA GLY A 180 -5.61 17.68 -4.36
C GLY A 180 -4.76 16.64 -5.08
N ILE A 181 -4.83 15.37 -4.62
CA ILE A 181 -4.10 14.23 -5.19
C ILE A 181 -5.07 13.17 -5.74
N TRP A 182 -4.60 12.30 -6.64
CA TRP A 182 -5.44 11.21 -7.12
C TRP A 182 -5.42 9.99 -6.20
N LEU A 183 -6.50 9.19 -6.32
CA LEU A 183 -6.59 7.84 -5.77
C LEU A 183 -6.67 6.83 -6.92
N ASN A 184 -5.80 5.81 -6.94
CA ASN A 184 -5.91 4.70 -7.88
C ASN A 184 -6.85 3.62 -7.29
N THR A 185 -7.89 3.24 -8.05
CA THR A 185 -8.94 2.32 -7.58
C THR A 185 -8.44 0.89 -7.31
N GLY A 186 -7.25 0.55 -7.79
CA GLY A 186 -6.83 -0.85 -7.85
C GLY A 186 -7.72 -1.68 -8.78
N GLU A 187 -7.47 -2.99 -8.82
CA GLU A 187 -8.12 -3.92 -9.77
C GLU A 187 -9.53 -4.39 -9.36
N GLY A 188 -10.13 -3.79 -8.34
CA GLY A 188 -11.44 -4.20 -7.79
C GLY A 188 -12.65 -3.48 -8.39
N ALA A 189 -12.52 -2.82 -9.52
CA ALA A 189 -13.46 -1.88 -10.12
C ALA A 189 -13.59 -0.55 -9.33
N VAL A 190 -14.37 0.40 -9.86
CA VAL A 190 -14.75 1.61 -9.13
C VAL A 190 -15.99 1.34 -8.29
N SER A 191 -15.95 1.69 -7.03
CA SER A 191 -17.10 1.61 -6.12
C SER A 191 -17.71 3.00 -5.89
N THR A 192 -18.94 3.04 -5.38
CA THR A 192 -19.59 4.28 -4.95
C THR A 192 -18.78 5.02 -3.90
N TYR A 193 -18.04 4.29 -3.05
CA TYR A 193 -17.18 4.85 -2.02
C TYR A 193 -15.93 5.57 -2.57
N HIS A 194 -15.41 5.15 -3.73
CA HIS A 194 -14.36 5.89 -4.43
C HIS A 194 -14.89 7.24 -4.94
N LEU A 195 -16.13 7.26 -5.47
CA LEU A 195 -16.76 8.44 -6.05
C LEU A 195 -17.25 9.43 -4.98
N GLU A 196 -17.66 8.93 -3.81
CA GLU A 196 -18.23 9.74 -2.72
C GLU A 196 -17.32 10.88 -2.26
N GLY A 197 -16.01 10.69 -2.26
CA GLY A 197 -15.05 11.70 -1.79
C GLY A 197 -14.76 12.82 -2.77
N GLY A 198 -15.10 12.67 -4.05
CA GLY A 198 -14.90 13.70 -5.06
C GLY A 198 -13.47 13.89 -5.56
N CYS A 199 -12.53 13.03 -5.20
CA CYS A 199 -11.14 13.10 -5.68
C CYS A 199 -11.00 12.64 -7.13
N ASP A 200 -9.91 13.04 -7.78
CA ASP A 200 -9.51 12.48 -9.06
C ASP A 200 -9.15 10.99 -8.92
N LEU A 201 -9.58 10.17 -9.85
CA LEU A 201 -9.40 8.72 -9.84
C LEU A 201 -8.57 8.25 -11.03
N VAL A 202 -7.68 7.29 -10.77
CA VAL A 202 -7.06 6.45 -11.80
C VAL A 202 -7.75 5.09 -11.76
N PHE A 203 -8.49 4.73 -12.81
CA PHE A 203 -9.14 3.43 -12.90
C PHE A 203 -8.15 2.37 -13.36
N GLN A 204 -7.95 1.33 -12.54
CA GLN A 204 -7.01 0.25 -12.87
C GLN A 204 -7.72 -0.96 -13.47
N ILE A 205 -7.31 -1.34 -14.68
CA ILE A 205 -7.73 -2.56 -15.37
C ILE A 205 -6.77 -3.69 -14.98
N GLY A 206 -7.19 -4.54 -14.05
CA GLY A 206 -6.46 -5.76 -13.71
C GLY A 206 -6.71 -6.90 -14.69
N THR A 207 -6.00 -8.01 -14.51
CA THR A 207 -6.08 -9.18 -15.42
C THR A 207 -7.46 -9.84 -15.47
N ALA A 208 -8.29 -9.67 -14.44
CA ALA A 208 -9.69 -10.10 -14.42
C ALA A 208 -10.66 -9.06 -14.98
N LYS A 209 -10.20 -7.83 -15.30
CA LYS A 209 -11.00 -6.73 -15.89
C LYS A 209 -12.29 -6.40 -15.14
N TYR A 210 -12.30 -6.54 -13.80
CA TYR A 210 -13.48 -6.25 -12.99
C TYR A 210 -14.01 -4.83 -13.27
N GLY A 211 -15.34 -4.74 -13.37
CA GLY A 211 -16.05 -3.50 -13.67
C GLY A 211 -16.11 -3.12 -15.16
N VAL A 212 -15.23 -3.68 -16.01
CA VAL A 212 -15.16 -3.38 -17.44
C VAL A 212 -15.13 -4.62 -18.33
N ARG A 213 -15.45 -5.80 -17.79
CA ARG A 213 -15.53 -7.05 -18.55
C ARG A 213 -16.98 -7.41 -18.96
N ASP A 214 -17.14 -8.11 -20.07
CA ASP A 214 -18.37 -8.77 -20.45
C ASP A 214 -18.59 -10.09 -19.68
N GLU A 215 -19.63 -10.85 -20.07
CA GLU A 215 -19.97 -12.14 -19.47
C GLU A 215 -18.93 -13.24 -19.74
N HIS A 216 -18.13 -13.08 -20.79
CA HIS A 216 -17.06 -14.01 -21.18
C HIS A 216 -15.69 -13.60 -20.60
N GLY A 217 -15.62 -12.51 -19.85
CA GLY A 217 -14.37 -11.98 -19.25
C GLY A 217 -13.51 -11.14 -20.19
N ALA A 218 -14.00 -10.85 -21.41
CA ALA A 218 -13.33 -9.96 -22.35
C ALA A 218 -13.61 -8.49 -22.02
N LEU A 219 -12.77 -7.58 -22.50
CA LEU A 219 -12.94 -6.14 -22.28
C LEU A 219 -14.17 -5.62 -23.04
N SER A 220 -15.10 -5.00 -22.31
CA SER A 220 -16.34 -4.42 -22.84
C SER A 220 -16.17 -2.92 -23.08
N ASP A 221 -16.34 -2.49 -24.33
CA ASP A 221 -16.25 -1.10 -24.72
C ASP A 221 -17.34 -0.24 -24.08
N ASP A 222 -18.57 -0.79 -23.94
CA ASP A 222 -19.68 -0.07 -23.32
C ASP A 222 -19.45 0.16 -21.82
N LYS A 223 -18.92 -0.84 -21.11
CA LYS A 223 -18.56 -0.68 -19.70
C LYS A 223 -17.36 0.26 -19.52
N LEU A 224 -16.39 0.27 -20.44
CA LEU A 224 -15.33 1.26 -20.46
C LEU A 224 -15.87 2.68 -20.62
N ARG A 225 -16.82 2.90 -21.55
CA ARG A 225 -17.49 4.20 -21.71
C ARG A 225 -18.25 4.60 -20.45
N ALA A 226 -18.96 3.65 -19.83
CA ALA A 226 -19.69 3.89 -18.59
C ALA A 226 -18.76 4.33 -17.44
N VAL A 227 -17.61 3.65 -17.25
CA VAL A 227 -16.61 4.07 -16.25
C VAL A 227 -15.99 5.42 -16.63
N ALA A 228 -15.70 5.65 -17.91
CA ALA A 228 -15.13 6.91 -18.39
C ALA A 228 -16.08 8.10 -18.26
N SER A 229 -17.40 7.88 -18.18
CA SER A 229 -18.39 8.94 -17.99
C SER A 229 -18.38 9.55 -16.59
N HIS A 230 -17.80 8.88 -15.60
CA HIS A 230 -17.58 9.50 -14.29
C HIS A 230 -16.51 10.60 -14.42
N GLU A 231 -16.88 11.82 -14.03
CA GLU A 231 -16.00 12.97 -14.14
C GLU A 231 -14.71 12.79 -13.33
N GLN A 232 -14.80 12.17 -12.15
CA GLN A 232 -13.65 11.90 -11.28
C GLN A 232 -12.64 10.91 -11.90
N VAL A 233 -13.05 10.03 -12.81
CA VAL A 233 -12.12 9.10 -13.46
C VAL A 233 -11.32 9.87 -14.50
N ARG A 234 -10.10 10.24 -14.18
CA ARG A 234 -9.22 11.05 -15.01
C ARG A 234 -8.31 10.26 -15.94
N MET A 235 -7.87 9.10 -15.49
CA MET A 235 -6.92 8.24 -16.21
C MET A 235 -7.28 6.77 -16.08
N PHE A 236 -6.76 5.94 -17.00
CA PHE A 236 -6.84 4.48 -16.96
C PHE A 236 -5.44 3.88 -16.88
N GLU A 237 -5.28 2.81 -16.10
CA GLU A 237 -4.01 2.09 -15.93
C GLU A 237 -4.20 0.60 -16.19
N ILE A 238 -3.50 0.04 -17.20
CA ILE A 238 -3.47 -1.40 -17.48
C ILE A 238 -2.40 -2.02 -16.60
N LYS A 239 -2.82 -2.90 -15.68
CA LYS A 239 -1.91 -3.56 -14.76
C LYS A 239 -1.42 -4.88 -15.32
N LEU A 240 -0.16 -4.96 -15.69
CA LEU A 240 0.51 -6.21 -16.11
C LEU A 240 0.98 -7.03 -14.91
N SER A 241 1.53 -6.35 -13.89
CA SER A 241 2.01 -6.98 -12.66
C SER A 241 2.04 -5.98 -11.50
N GLN A 242 2.33 -6.47 -10.31
CA GLN A 242 2.51 -5.64 -9.10
C GLN A 242 3.65 -6.19 -8.26
N GLY A 243 4.25 -5.34 -7.42
CA GLY A 243 5.24 -5.73 -6.42
C GLY A 243 4.75 -6.84 -5.51
N ALA A 244 5.68 -7.56 -4.90
CA ALA A 244 5.49 -8.75 -4.07
C ALA A 244 4.95 -10.00 -4.77
N LYS A 245 4.35 -9.91 -5.95
CA LYS A 245 3.84 -11.09 -6.69
C LYS A 245 3.80 -10.89 -8.20
N PRO A 246 4.91 -10.53 -8.85
CA PRO A 246 4.93 -10.46 -10.31
C PRO A 246 4.68 -11.85 -10.92
N GLY A 247 3.85 -11.91 -11.96
CA GLY A 247 3.48 -13.18 -12.61
C GLY A 247 2.43 -14.01 -11.86
N LYS A 248 1.82 -13.46 -10.79
CA LYS A 248 0.70 -14.08 -10.08
C LYS A 248 -0.47 -13.12 -10.00
N GLY A 249 -1.66 -13.60 -10.36
CA GLY A 249 -2.90 -12.83 -10.33
C GLY A 249 -3.33 -12.39 -8.92
N GLY A 250 -4.30 -11.50 -8.86
CA GLY A 250 -4.93 -11.06 -7.62
C GLY A 250 -5.70 -12.19 -6.93
N ILE A 251 -5.68 -12.20 -5.60
CA ILE A 251 -6.47 -13.10 -4.77
C ILE A 251 -7.22 -12.26 -3.75
N LEU A 252 -8.56 -12.37 -3.72
CA LEU A 252 -9.38 -11.89 -2.61
C LEU A 252 -10.10 -13.10 -2.02
N PRO A 253 -9.80 -13.46 -0.75
CA PRO A 253 -10.46 -14.60 -0.11
C PRO A 253 -11.98 -14.42 -0.03
N GLY A 254 -12.74 -15.50 -0.21
CA GLY A 254 -14.21 -15.49 -0.21
C GLY A 254 -14.82 -14.92 1.07
N ILE A 255 -14.16 -15.14 2.22
CA ILE A 255 -14.56 -14.55 3.51
C ILE A 255 -14.64 -13.01 3.48
N LYS A 256 -13.98 -12.36 2.51
CA LYS A 256 -14.01 -10.91 2.31
C LYS A 256 -15.00 -10.48 1.22
N VAL A 257 -15.57 -11.41 0.46
CA VAL A 257 -16.46 -11.11 -0.66
C VAL A 257 -17.89 -10.97 -0.17
N THR A 258 -18.23 -9.76 0.29
CA THR A 258 -19.59 -9.36 0.69
C THR A 258 -20.47 -9.12 -0.55
N GLU A 259 -21.78 -8.97 -0.37
CA GLU A 259 -22.73 -8.66 -1.46
C GLU A 259 -22.34 -7.41 -2.26
N VAL A 260 -21.89 -6.36 -1.57
CA VAL A 260 -21.49 -5.09 -2.19
C VAL A 260 -20.22 -5.29 -3.05
N ILE A 261 -19.25 -6.08 -2.55
CA ILE A 261 -18.03 -6.39 -3.31
C ILE A 261 -18.35 -7.29 -4.50
N ALA A 262 -19.20 -8.28 -4.29
CA ALA A 262 -19.64 -9.21 -5.32
C ALA A 262 -20.33 -8.45 -6.48
N SER A 263 -21.26 -7.55 -6.17
CA SER A 263 -21.95 -6.71 -7.17
C SER A 263 -20.99 -5.76 -7.89
N THR A 264 -20.05 -5.12 -7.13
CA THR A 264 -19.06 -4.19 -7.70
C THR A 264 -18.13 -4.90 -8.71
N ARG A 265 -17.73 -6.14 -8.42
CA ARG A 265 -16.80 -6.92 -9.27
C ARG A 265 -17.50 -7.79 -10.31
N GLY A 266 -18.80 -8.03 -10.20
CA GLY A 266 -19.55 -8.98 -11.00
C GLY A 266 -19.08 -10.43 -10.75
N ILE A 267 -19.05 -10.86 -9.47
CA ILE A 267 -18.64 -12.20 -9.01
C ILE A 267 -19.62 -12.76 -7.98
N PRO A 268 -19.65 -14.09 -7.75
CA PRO A 268 -20.46 -14.68 -6.69
C PRO A 268 -20.04 -14.26 -5.29
N VAL A 269 -21.03 -14.10 -4.39
CA VAL A 269 -20.80 -13.79 -2.96
C VAL A 269 -20.10 -14.96 -2.26
N GLY A 270 -19.19 -14.69 -1.35
CA GLY A 270 -18.55 -15.69 -0.48
C GLY A 270 -17.55 -16.61 -1.19
N GLN A 271 -17.28 -16.43 -2.47
CA GLN A 271 -16.30 -17.21 -3.23
C GLN A 271 -14.99 -16.44 -3.44
N ASP A 272 -13.87 -17.18 -3.49
CA ASP A 272 -12.57 -16.59 -3.78
C ASP A 272 -12.58 -15.88 -5.13
N SER A 273 -12.15 -14.63 -5.15
CA SER A 273 -11.98 -13.84 -6.37
C SER A 273 -10.56 -13.98 -6.88
N LEU A 274 -10.37 -14.82 -7.90
CA LEU A 274 -9.07 -15.11 -8.48
C LEU A 274 -8.94 -14.39 -9.83
N SER A 275 -7.82 -13.68 -10.01
CA SER A 275 -7.49 -13.06 -11.29
C SER A 275 -6.46 -13.92 -12.04
N PRO A 276 -6.53 -14.01 -13.38
CA PRO A 276 -5.50 -14.68 -14.18
C PRO A 276 -4.10 -14.12 -13.95
N ASN A 277 -3.07 -14.91 -14.21
CA ASN A 277 -1.67 -14.50 -14.03
C ASN A 277 -1.24 -13.38 -15.00
N ARG A 278 -1.88 -13.29 -16.17
CA ARG A 278 -1.74 -12.22 -17.17
C ARG A 278 -3.09 -11.91 -17.79
N HIS A 279 -3.19 -10.80 -18.51
CA HIS A 279 -4.34 -10.55 -19.38
C HIS A 279 -4.42 -11.65 -20.45
N THR A 280 -5.59 -12.23 -20.64
CA THR A 280 -5.80 -13.33 -21.60
C THR A 280 -5.63 -12.88 -23.04
N ASP A 281 -5.84 -11.60 -23.29
CA ASP A 281 -5.77 -10.90 -24.56
C ASP A 281 -4.47 -10.08 -24.76
N ILE A 282 -3.47 -10.28 -23.88
CA ILE A 282 -2.12 -9.69 -24.03
C ILE A 282 -1.10 -10.83 -23.89
N SER A 283 -0.51 -11.23 -25.01
CA SER A 283 0.50 -12.29 -25.07
C SER A 283 1.88 -11.80 -25.54
N CYS A 284 1.92 -10.61 -26.15
CA CYS A 284 3.12 -9.97 -26.66
C CYS A 284 3.04 -8.44 -26.52
N VAL A 285 4.11 -7.75 -26.92
CA VAL A 285 4.18 -6.29 -26.89
C VAL A 285 3.12 -5.65 -27.79
N ASP A 286 2.87 -6.19 -28.97
CA ASP A 286 1.88 -5.64 -29.89
C ASP A 286 0.46 -5.68 -29.32
N ASP A 287 0.08 -6.78 -28.69
CA ASP A 287 -1.23 -6.89 -28.01
C ASP A 287 -1.38 -5.83 -26.90
N LEU A 288 -0.28 -5.55 -26.17
CA LEU A 288 -0.27 -4.51 -25.14
C LEU A 288 -0.48 -3.12 -25.75
N LEU A 289 0.22 -2.82 -26.85
CA LEU A 289 0.09 -1.54 -27.55
C LEU A 289 -1.32 -1.36 -28.12
N ASP A 290 -1.91 -2.41 -28.66
CA ASP A 290 -3.30 -2.40 -29.13
C ASP A 290 -4.29 -2.16 -28.00
N MET A 291 -4.10 -2.80 -26.85
CA MET A 291 -4.93 -2.59 -25.67
C MET A 291 -4.84 -1.13 -25.16
N LEU A 292 -3.64 -0.57 -25.07
CA LEU A 292 -3.41 0.83 -24.66
C LEU A 292 -4.13 1.78 -25.62
N HIS A 293 -3.95 1.59 -26.91
CA HIS A 293 -4.59 2.41 -27.95
C HIS A 293 -6.12 2.28 -27.93
N ARG A 294 -6.66 1.04 -27.83
CA ARG A 294 -8.09 0.78 -27.73
C ARG A 294 -8.73 1.47 -26.55
N VAL A 295 -8.18 1.31 -25.34
CA VAL A 295 -8.72 1.93 -24.13
C VAL A 295 -8.71 3.45 -24.24
N ARG A 296 -7.62 4.07 -24.76
CA ARG A 296 -7.55 5.51 -24.97
C ARG A 296 -8.57 6.01 -26.00
N THR A 297 -8.73 5.30 -27.09
CA THR A 297 -9.69 5.64 -28.17
C THR A 297 -11.12 5.61 -27.64
N ILE A 298 -11.49 4.59 -26.88
CA ILE A 298 -12.85 4.40 -26.35
C ILE A 298 -13.14 5.44 -25.26
N THR A 299 -12.24 5.59 -24.29
CA THR A 299 -12.45 6.45 -23.12
C THR A 299 -12.21 7.92 -23.41
N GLY A 300 -11.31 8.22 -24.34
CA GLY A 300 -10.83 9.57 -24.61
C GLY A 300 -9.90 10.15 -23.54
N LYS A 301 -9.54 9.36 -22.53
CA LYS A 301 -8.72 9.76 -21.38
C LYS A 301 -7.31 9.17 -21.47
N PRO A 302 -6.32 9.73 -20.74
CA PRO A 302 -4.97 9.20 -20.70
C PRO A 302 -4.95 7.73 -20.22
N VAL A 303 -4.13 6.91 -20.88
CA VAL A 303 -3.99 5.49 -20.57
C VAL A 303 -2.53 5.16 -20.36
N GLY A 304 -2.23 4.62 -19.18
CA GLY A 304 -0.90 4.11 -18.84
C GLY A 304 -0.91 2.62 -18.56
N MET A 305 0.25 2.14 -18.16
CA MET A 305 0.42 0.76 -17.72
C MET A 305 1.21 0.72 -16.41
N LYS A 306 1.07 -0.41 -15.68
CA LYS A 306 1.88 -0.70 -14.50
C LYS A 306 2.53 -2.06 -14.61
N ALA A 307 3.84 -2.11 -14.35
CA ALA A 307 4.62 -3.34 -14.33
C ALA A 307 5.71 -3.33 -13.26
N VAL A 308 6.04 -4.53 -12.76
CA VAL A 308 7.29 -4.83 -12.06
C VAL A 308 8.32 -5.18 -13.12
N ILE A 309 9.52 -4.63 -13.00
CA ILE A 309 10.61 -4.93 -13.89
C ILE A 309 11.45 -6.07 -13.30
N GLY A 310 11.69 -7.09 -14.11
CA GLY A 310 12.63 -8.17 -13.84
C GLY A 310 13.58 -8.30 -15.03
N GLN A 311 13.22 -9.13 -16.01
CA GLN A 311 13.94 -9.21 -17.27
C GLN A 311 13.72 -7.92 -18.08
N ALA A 312 14.81 -7.30 -18.56
CA ALA A 312 14.77 -6.00 -19.19
C ALA A 312 14.58 -6.03 -20.72
N ALA A 313 14.84 -7.17 -21.36
CA ALA A 313 14.87 -7.28 -22.82
C ALA A 313 13.56 -6.85 -23.51
N TRP A 314 12.41 -7.10 -22.89
CA TRP A 314 11.12 -6.69 -23.45
C TRP A 314 10.93 -5.16 -23.48
N LEU A 315 11.67 -4.40 -22.68
CA LEU A 315 11.60 -2.93 -22.69
C LEU A 315 12.16 -2.34 -23.98
N ASP A 316 13.26 -2.92 -24.49
CA ASP A 316 13.82 -2.51 -25.79
C ASP A 316 12.84 -2.83 -26.92
N GLU A 317 12.26 -4.03 -26.92
CA GLU A 317 11.23 -4.39 -27.87
C GLU A 317 10.03 -3.45 -27.80
N PHE A 318 9.55 -3.17 -26.59
CA PHE A 318 8.43 -2.28 -26.33
C PHE A 318 8.67 -0.87 -26.91
N CYS A 319 9.82 -0.28 -26.62
CA CYS A 319 10.19 1.05 -27.13
C CYS A 319 10.36 1.06 -28.66
N ARG A 320 11.01 0.03 -29.23
CA ARG A 320 11.19 -0.13 -30.66
C ARG A 320 9.85 -0.25 -31.37
N ARG A 321 8.93 -1.11 -30.87
CA ARG A 321 7.59 -1.30 -31.46
C ARG A 321 6.74 -0.02 -31.41
N ILE A 322 6.86 0.79 -30.35
CA ILE A 322 6.21 2.11 -30.30
C ILE A 322 6.72 2.99 -31.43
N ASN A 323 8.03 3.08 -31.63
CA ASN A 323 8.63 3.90 -32.69
C ASN A 323 8.26 3.42 -34.08
N GLU A 324 8.13 2.11 -34.31
CA GLU A 324 7.71 1.52 -35.59
C GLU A 324 6.21 1.77 -35.88
N ARG A 325 5.34 1.65 -34.87
CA ARG A 325 3.89 1.76 -35.01
C ARG A 325 3.36 3.20 -34.90
N GLY A 326 4.14 4.06 -34.29
CA GLY A 326 3.82 5.46 -34.07
C GLY A 326 3.48 5.81 -32.61
N LEU A 327 3.74 7.05 -32.21
CA LEU A 327 3.62 7.53 -30.84
C LEU A 327 2.20 7.48 -30.26
N GLN A 328 1.17 7.35 -31.10
CA GLN A 328 -0.22 7.15 -30.64
C GLN A 328 -0.44 5.78 -29.95
N TYR A 329 0.44 4.81 -30.14
CA TYR A 329 0.40 3.52 -29.45
C TYR A 329 1.14 3.55 -28.11
N ALA A 330 2.00 4.56 -27.87
CA ALA A 330 2.69 4.69 -26.59
C ALA A 330 1.71 4.90 -25.43
N PRO A 331 1.99 4.36 -24.21
CA PRO A 331 1.24 4.73 -23.02
C PRO A 331 1.46 6.22 -22.70
N ASP A 332 0.48 6.85 -22.06
CA ASP A 332 0.63 8.21 -21.57
C ASP A 332 1.45 8.28 -20.29
N PHE A 333 1.50 7.15 -19.55
CA PHE A 333 2.39 6.98 -18.41
C PHE A 333 2.75 5.52 -18.18
N PHE A 334 3.89 5.30 -17.54
CA PHE A 334 4.37 4.01 -17.09
C PHE A 334 4.59 4.03 -15.56
N THR A 335 3.77 3.31 -14.82
CA THR A 335 3.97 3.09 -13.40
C THR A 335 4.94 1.94 -13.18
N VAL A 336 6.17 2.26 -12.77
CA VAL A 336 7.20 1.31 -12.38
C VAL A 336 6.95 0.90 -10.94
N ASP A 337 6.57 -0.36 -10.73
CA ASP A 337 6.29 -0.89 -9.38
C ASP A 337 7.50 -1.70 -8.88
N SER A 338 7.95 -1.44 -7.66
CA SER A 338 9.09 -2.13 -7.05
C SER A 338 8.81 -3.61 -6.83
N GLY A 339 9.75 -4.50 -7.13
CA GLY A 339 9.63 -5.93 -6.84
C GLY A 339 9.35 -6.23 -5.36
N ASP A 340 9.95 -5.46 -4.45
CA ASP A 340 9.73 -5.52 -3.00
C ASP A 340 8.54 -4.66 -2.52
N GLY A 341 7.65 -4.30 -3.44
CA GLY A 341 6.41 -3.58 -3.18
C GLY A 341 5.44 -4.34 -2.27
N GLY A 342 4.22 -3.81 -2.13
CA GLY A 342 3.22 -4.36 -1.22
C GLY A 342 2.11 -5.14 -1.91
N THR A 343 1.51 -6.06 -1.16
CA THR A 343 0.28 -6.75 -1.54
C THR A 343 -0.51 -7.14 -0.30
N GLY A 344 -1.82 -7.41 -0.45
CA GLY A 344 -2.64 -7.98 0.62
C GLY A 344 -2.36 -9.46 0.87
N ALA A 345 -1.94 -10.21 -0.17
CA ALA A 345 -1.61 -11.63 -0.07
C ALA A 345 -0.69 -12.05 -1.22
N ALA A 346 0.42 -12.71 -0.89
CA ALA A 346 1.31 -13.33 -1.86
C ALA A 346 2.12 -14.46 -1.19
N PRO A 347 2.61 -15.46 -1.95
CA PRO A 347 3.60 -16.41 -1.45
C PRO A 347 4.89 -15.70 -1.07
N GLN A 348 5.50 -16.09 0.05
CA GLN A 348 6.74 -15.49 0.55
C GLN A 348 7.88 -15.61 -0.47
N SER A 349 7.96 -16.71 -1.21
CA SER A 349 8.95 -16.90 -2.28
C SER A 349 8.91 -15.82 -3.37
N LEU A 350 7.73 -15.26 -3.66
CA LEU A 350 7.60 -14.15 -4.60
C LEU A 350 7.89 -12.80 -3.93
N ILE A 351 7.48 -12.63 -2.67
CA ILE A 351 7.68 -11.38 -1.91
C ILE A 351 9.16 -11.07 -1.78
N ASP A 352 9.98 -12.09 -1.46
CA ASP A 352 11.36 -11.89 -1.02
C ASP A 352 12.40 -12.07 -2.15
N TYR A 353 12.00 -12.66 -3.33
CA TYR A 353 12.99 -13.08 -4.33
C TYR A 353 12.65 -12.69 -5.78
N MET A 354 11.54 -11.99 -6.03
CA MET A 354 11.11 -11.74 -7.41
C MET A 354 10.95 -10.25 -7.75
N GLY A 355 11.54 -9.87 -8.88
CA GLY A 355 11.48 -8.51 -9.41
C GLY A 355 12.56 -7.58 -8.85
N LEU A 356 12.95 -6.58 -9.63
CA LEU A 356 13.95 -5.60 -9.24
C LEU A 356 13.37 -4.60 -8.23
N PRO A 357 14.11 -4.23 -7.18
CA PRO A 357 13.75 -3.11 -6.33
C PRO A 357 13.79 -1.79 -7.12
N ILE A 358 13.10 -0.77 -6.61
CA ILE A 358 12.86 0.48 -7.32
C ILE A 358 14.15 1.23 -7.70
N GLN A 359 15.19 1.16 -6.86
CA GLN A 359 16.48 1.79 -7.12
C GLN A 359 17.14 1.25 -8.39
N ASN A 360 16.83 0.03 -8.80
CA ASN A 360 17.33 -0.61 -10.01
C ASN A 360 16.35 -0.47 -11.18
N SER A 361 15.05 -0.68 -10.93
CA SER A 361 14.04 -0.71 -12.00
C SER A 361 13.68 0.66 -12.55
N LEU A 362 13.60 1.68 -11.69
CA LEU A 362 13.23 3.02 -12.13
C LEU A 362 14.25 3.66 -13.07
N PRO A 363 15.56 3.71 -12.74
CA PRO A 363 16.56 4.24 -13.66
C PRO A 363 16.64 3.43 -14.97
N LEU A 364 16.46 2.11 -14.91
CA LEU A 364 16.44 1.26 -16.08
C LEU A 364 15.33 1.65 -17.07
N VAL A 365 14.10 1.83 -16.59
CA VAL A 365 12.96 2.23 -17.43
C VAL A 365 13.18 3.65 -17.99
N VAL A 366 13.61 4.59 -17.14
CA VAL A 366 13.88 5.97 -17.57
C VAL A 366 14.94 6.01 -18.67
N ASN A 367 16.05 5.26 -18.49
CA ASN A 367 17.12 5.18 -19.49
C ASN A 367 16.62 4.60 -20.82
N LYS A 368 15.84 3.50 -20.77
CA LYS A 368 15.28 2.89 -22.00
C LYS A 368 14.34 3.85 -22.74
N LEU A 369 13.50 4.58 -22.03
CA LEU A 369 12.66 5.62 -22.66
C LEU A 369 13.51 6.75 -23.26
N GLN A 370 14.61 7.15 -22.62
CA GLN A 370 15.54 8.17 -23.14
C GLN A 370 16.30 7.66 -24.38
N GLU A 371 16.87 6.46 -24.33
CA GLU A 371 17.61 5.82 -25.43
C GLU A 371 16.77 5.73 -26.71
N HIS A 372 15.47 5.52 -26.58
CA HIS A 372 14.53 5.44 -27.70
C HIS A 372 13.80 6.74 -28.03
N GLY A 373 14.12 7.87 -27.38
CA GLY A 373 13.48 9.17 -27.60
C GLY A 373 12.01 9.27 -27.11
N LEU A 374 11.59 8.37 -26.22
CA LEU A 374 10.21 8.27 -25.73
C LEU A 374 9.97 8.97 -24.39
N ARG A 375 11.01 9.47 -23.71
CA ARG A 375 10.90 9.99 -22.34
C ARG A 375 9.94 11.16 -22.23
N GLU A 376 9.88 12.06 -23.20
CA GLU A 376 8.96 13.21 -23.20
C GLU A 376 7.51 12.78 -23.51
N ARG A 377 7.34 11.68 -24.24
CA ARG A 377 6.03 11.12 -24.58
C ARG A 377 5.41 10.32 -23.43
N VAL A 378 6.21 9.59 -22.66
CA VAL A 378 5.78 8.67 -21.61
C VAL A 378 6.16 9.23 -20.27
N ARG A 379 5.18 9.63 -19.46
CA ARG A 379 5.41 10.03 -18.07
C ARG A 379 5.72 8.81 -17.22
N VAL A 380 6.63 8.95 -16.25
CA VAL A 380 7.06 7.85 -15.38
C VAL A 380 6.55 8.07 -13.97
N ILE A 381 5.82 7.08 -13.45
CA ILE A 381 5.31 7.08 -12.08
C ILE A 381 6.08 6.01 -11.30
N CYS A 382 6.68 6.40 -10.17
CA CYS A 382 7.36 5.49 -9.26
C CYS A 382 6.39 4.94 -8.22
N SER A 383 6.43 3.63 -7.94
CA SER A 383 5.62 2.98 -6.92
C SER A 383 6.43 1.89 -6.18
N GLY A 384 6.19 1.76 -4.88
CA GLY A 384 6.81 0.74 -4.03
C GLY A 384 7.68 1.30 -2.92
N LYS A 385 7.30 1.03 -1.67
CA LYS A 385 7.94 1.49 -0.41
C LYS A 385 8.14 3.02 -0.26
N MET A 386 7.51 3.83 -1.08
CA MET A 386 7.59 5.30 -1.05
C MET A 386 6.74 5.86 0.09
N ILE A 387 7.29 5.98 1.30
CA ILE A 387 6.54 6.43 2.48
C ILE A 387 7.16 7.63 3.22
N ASN A 388 8.38 8.01 2.86
CA ASN A 388 9.10 9.12 3.48
C ASN A 388 9.62 10.11 2.43
N PRO A 389 9.88 11.38 2.81
CA PRO A 389 10.27 12.43 1.87
C PRO A 389 11.57 12.14 1.12
N ALA A 390 12.58 11.60 1.80
CA ALA A 390 13.88 11.33 1.18
C ALA A 390 13.76 10.28 0.05
N GLY A 391 12.97 9.20 0.27
CA GLY A 391 12.71 8.21 -0.78
C GLY A 391 11.96 8.78 -1.97
N VAL A 392 11.01 9.69 -1.73
CA VAL A 392 10.27 10.38 -2.80
C VAL A 392 11.18 11.33 -3.57
N ALA A 393 12.00 12.14 -2.89
CA ALA A 393 12.98 13.02 -3.52
C ALA A 393 13.99 12.20 -4.37
N ALA A 394 14.51 11.09 -3.86
CA ALA A 394 15.38 10.19 -4.60
C ALA A 394 14.70 9.62 -5.85
N ALA A 395 13.41 9.27 -5.78
CA ALA A 395 12.65 8.81 -6.95
C ALA A 395 12.53 9.91 -8.03
N LEU A 396 12.28 11.16 -7.62
CA LEU A 396 12.29 12.31 -8.53
C LEU A 396 13.69 12.50 -9.16
N CYS A 397 14.76 12.42 -8.37
CA CYS A 397 16.14 12.47 -8.87
C CYS A 397 16.43 11.37 -9.91
N MET A 398 15.89 10.16 -9.72
CA MET A 398 16.02 9.04 -10.64
C MET A 398 15.17 9.19 -11.91
N GLY A 399 14.37 10.23 -12.02
CA GLY A 399 13.61 10.57 -13.22
C GLY A 399 12.13 10.17 -13.16
N ALA A 400 11.54 9.99 -12.00
CA ALA A 400 10.08 9.90 -11.86
C ALA A 400 9.42 11.27 -12.04
N ASP A 401 8.30 11.32 -12.74
CA ASP A 401 7.45 12.52 -12.84
C ASP A 401 6.50 12.63 -11.64
N CYS A 402 6.03 11.49 -11.14
CA CYS A 402 5.18 11.36 -9.97
C CYS A 402 5.55 10.10 -9.17
N VAL A 403 5.11 10.09 -7.91
CA VAL A 403 5.34 8.99 -6.98
C VAL A 403 4.01 8.55 -6.37
N ASN A 404 3.75 7.26 -6.36
CA ASN A 404 2.58 6.65 -5.75
C ASN A 404 2.95 5.88 -4.48
N SER A 405 2.15 6.06 -3.43
CA SER A 405 2.29 5.33 -2.16
C SER A 405 1.00 4.61 -1.79
N ALA A 406 1.09 3.32 -1.44
CA ALA A 406 -0.03 2.58 -0.85
C ALA A 406 0.12 2.52 0.68
N ARG A 407 1.20 1.88 1.16
CA ARG A 407 1.40 1.61 2.58
C ARG A 407 1.62 2.86 3.43
N GLY A 408 2.17 3.94 2.85
CA GLY A 408 2.24 5.23 3.51
C GLY A 408 0.85 5.74 3.89
N PHE A 409 -0.09 5.70 2.97
CA PHE A 409 -1.48 6.08 3.25
C PHE A 409 -2.19 5.09 4.17
N MET A 410 -1.87 3.79 4.12
CA MET A 410 -2.38 2.84 5.11
C MET A 410 -1.87 3.18 6.52
N PHE A 411 -0.60 3.55 6.70
CA PHE A 411 -0.09 4.04 7.99
C PHE A 411 -0.77 5.34 8.42
N ALA A 412 -1.04 6.25 7.49
CA ALA A 412 -1.81 7.46 7.79
C ALA A 412 -3.22 7.15 8.30
N LEU A 413 -3.87 6.12 7.77
CA LEU A 413 -5.15 5.59 8.29
C LEU A 413 -5.01 4.96 9.68
N GLY A 414 -3.81 4.57 10.12
CA GLY A 414 -3.55 3.95 11.41
C GLY A 414 -3.15 2.47 11.33
N CYS A 415 -2.67 1.97 10.18
CA CYS A 415 -2.13 0.61 10.06
C CYS A 415 -0.96 0.41 11.05
N VAL A 416 -0.97 -0.72 11.75
CA VAL A 416 0.06 -1.10 12.74
C VAL A 416 1.02 -2.18 12.23
N GLN A 417 0.97 -2.51 10.95
CA GLN A 417 1.78 -3.56 10.32
C GLN A 417 1.59 -4.96 10.96
N SER A 418 0.34 -5.30 11.30
CA SER A 418 0.00 -6.61 11.89
C SER A 418 0.14 -7.81 10.93
N LEU A 419 0.38 -7.55 9.63
CA LEU A 419 0.54 -8.55 8.56
C LEU A 419 -0.65 -9.53 8.39
N GLN A 420 -1.86 -9.12 8.81
CA GLN A 420 -3.09 -9.92 8.74
C GLN A 420 -4.05 -9.48 7.62
N CYS A 421 -3.54 -8.78 6.60
CA CYS A 421 -4.38 -8.15 5.57
C CYS A 421 -5.26 -9.13 4.77
N ASN A 422 -4.85 -10.40 4.65
CA ASN A 422 -5.56 -11.45 3.91
C ASN A 422 -6.54 -12.27 4.77
N ARG A 423 -6.53 -12.12 6.10
CA ARG A 423 -7.27 -12.99 7.03
C ARG A 423 -8.63 -12.45 7.46
N ASN A 424 -9.01 -11.28 7.01
CA ASN A 424 -10.20 -10.54 7.48
C ASN A 424 -10.21 -10.19 8.99
N THR A 425 -9.04 -10.21 9.63
CA THR A 425 -8.83 -9.96 11.07
C THR A 425 -7.97 -8.73 11.34
N CYS A 426 -7.99 -7.75 10.43
CA CYS A 426 -7.20 -6.53 10.60
C CYS A 426 -7.65 -5.75 11.85
N PRO A 427 -6.79 -5.58 12.87
CA PRO A 427 -7.18 -4.99 14.14
C PRO A 427 -7.50 -3.49 14.05
N THR A 428 -7.17 -2.85 12.93
CA THR A 428 -7.40 -1.41 12.71
C THR A 428 -8.54 -1.12 11.75
N GLY A 429 -9.31 -2.13 11.33
CA GLY A 429 -10.46 -1.96 10.46
C GLY A 429 -10.15 -1.67 8.98
N ILE A 430 -8.86 -1.56 8.60
CA ILE A 430 -8.46 -1.09 7.26
C ILE A 430 -8.67 -2.18 6.19
N THR A 431 -8.28 -3.43 6.48
CA THR A 431 -8.30 -4.54 5.52
C THR A 431 -9.23 -5.67 5.93
N THR A 432 -10.30 -5.37 6.63
CA THR A 432 -11.33 -6.32 7.08
C THR A 432 -12.72 -5.84 6.66
N HIS A 433 -13.64 -6.80 6.48
CA HIS A 433 -15.07 -6.56 6.28
C HIS A 433 -15.91 -6.99 7.49
N ASP A 434 -15.25 -7.29 8.62
CA ASP A 434 -15.87 -7.46 9.91
C ASP A 434 -16.31 -6.10 10.45
N GLU A 435 -17.60 -5.95 10.70
CA GLU A 435 -18.20 -4.67 11.11
C GLU A 435 -17.71 -4.22 12.49
N GLU A 436 -17.46 -5.15 13.43
CA GLU A 436 -16.96 -4.83 14.76
C GLU A 436 -15.55 -4.24 14.68
N LEU A 437 -14.68 -4.81 13.85
CA LEU A 437 -13.34 -4.31 13.65
C LEU A 437 -13.29 -2.99 12.87
N GLN A 438 -14.31 -2.71 12.05
CA GLN A 438 -14.40 -1.44 11.31
C GLN A 438 -14.84 -0.25 12.16
N GLN A 439 -15.54 -0.47 13.28
CA GLN A 439 -16.10 0.60 14.14
C GLN A 439 -15.03 1.60 14.62
N GLY A 440 -13.79 1.14 14.83
CA GLY A 440 -12.69 2.00 15.26
C GLY A 440 -12.09 2.90 14.16
N LEU A 441 -12.52 2.75 12.90
CA LEU A 441 -12.01 3.54 11.79
C LEU A 441 -13.02 4.60 11.37
N ASP A 442 -12.92 5.80 11.94
CA ASP A 442 -13.74 6.96 11.54
C ASP A 442 -13.22 7.55 10.22
N PRO A 443 -14.02 7.48 9.12
CA PRO A 443 -13.59 8.00 7.82
C PRO A 443 -13.30 9.51 7.81
N THR A 444 -13.93 10.30 8.69
CA THR A 444 -13.78 11.75 8.73
C THR A 444 -12.41 12.13 9.35
N ASP A 445 -12.09 11.59 10.54
CA ASP A 445 -10.79 11.78 11.17
C ASP A 445 -9.67 11.27 10.24
N LYS A 446 -9.86 10.09 9.65
CA LYS A 446 -8.84 9.48 8.79
C LYS A 446 -8.64 10.22 7.47
N ALA A 447 -9.67 10.86 6.92
CA ALA A 447 -9.52 11.72 5.74
C ALA A 447 -8.57 12.89 6.00
N HIS A 448 -8.68 13.56 7.15
CA HIS A 448 -7.75 14.61 7.56
C HIS A 448 -6.32 14.07 7.71
N ARG A 449 -6.14 12.86 8.26
CA ARG A 449 -4.82 12.23 8.37
C ARG A 449 -4.20 11.91 7.02
N VAL A 450 -5.00 11.45 6.07
CA VAL A 450 -4.56 11.23 4.68
C VAL A 450 -4.10 12.53 4.05
N ALA A 451 -4.89 13.61 4.17
CA ALA A 451 -4.55 14.93 3.64
C ALA A 451 -3.28 15.51 4.30
N ASN A 452 -3.19 15.47 5.62
CA ASN A 452 -2.02 15.95 6.36
C ASN A 452 -0.74 15.19 5.96
N TYR A 453 -0.81 13.86 5.86
CA TYR A 453 0.33 13.06 5.45
C TYR A 453 0.83 13.46 4.06
N ALA A 454 -0.08 13.62 3.09
CA ALA A 454 0.29 14.03 1.74
C ALA A 454 0.90 15.43 1.73
N ALA A 455 0.29 16.39 2.43
CA ALA A 455 0.76 17.76 2.49
C ALA A 455 2.15 17.87 3.15
N ASN A 456 2.34 17.24 4.32
CA ASN A 456 3.60 17.26 5.05
C ASN A 456 4.72 16.54 4.30
N LEU A 457 4.40 15.41 3.63
CA LEU A 457 5.40 14.72 2.80
C LEU A 457 5.84 15.60 1.62
N MET A 458 4.90 16.20 0.91
CA MET A 458 5.23 17.07 -0.22
C MET A 458 6.01 18.30 0.23
N HIS A 459 5.65 18.88 1.37
CA HIS A 459 6.39 20.00 1.96
C HIS A 459 7.83 19.63 2.31
N GLU A 460 8.07 18.50 2.97
CA GLU A 460 9.44 18.08 3.28
C GLU A 460 10.26 17.73 2.02
N VAL A 461 9.63 17.24 0.96
CA VAL A 461 10.31 17.06 -0.34
C VAL A 461 10.70 18.43 -0.96
N GLU A 462 9.87 19.45 -0.79
CA GLU A 462 10.23 20.84 -1.19
C GLU A 462 11.44 21.35 -0.39
N VAL A 463 11.47 21.14 0.92
CA VAL A 463 12.62 21.49 1.78
C VAL A 463 13.89 20.78 1.28
N ILE A 464 13.80 19.49 0.94
CA ILE A 464 14.93 18.72 0.36
C ILE A 464 15.37 19.32 -0.99
N ALA A 465 14.43 19.63 -1.87
CA ALA A 465 14.73 20.22 -3.17
C ALA A 465 15.45 21.56 -3.04
N HIS A 466 14.96 22.42 -2.15
CA HIS A 466 15.61 23.71 -1.84
C HIS A 466 17.02 23.50 -1.28
N SER A 467 17.22 22.53 -0.37
CA SER A 467 18.55 22.19 0.13
C SER A 467 19.48 21.68 -0.98
N CYS A 468 18.96 20.99 -2.00
CA CYS A 468 19.71 20.60 -3.19
C CYS A 468 20.02 21.77 -4.14
N GLY A 469 19.49 22.98 -3.88
CA GLY A 469 19.74 24.18 -4.68
C GLY A 469 18.75 24.40 -5.83
N VAL A 470 17.59 23.71 -5.85
CA VAL A 470 16.58 23.86 -6.89
C VAL A 470 15.28 24.47 -6.33
N ALA A 471 14.62 25.30 -7.16
CA ALA A 471 13.48 26.12 -6.74
C ALA A 471 12.17 25.32 -6.57
N GLU A 472 12.08 24.10 -7.11
CA GLU A 472 10.94 23.20 -6.94
C GLU A 472 11.34 21.71 -7.11
N PRO A 473 10.54 20.75 -6.57
CA PRO A 473 10.88 19.32 -6.58
C PRO A 473 11.06 18.70 -7.98
N ARG A 474 10.35 19.16 -9.00
CA ARG A 474 10.46 18.60 -10.37
C ARG A 474 11.78 18.96 -11.08
N LEU A 475 12.55 19.87 -10.51
CA LEU A 475 13.90 20.21 -10.98
C LEU A 475 14.98 19.30 -10.39
N LEU A 476 14.62 18.42 -9.46
CA LEU A 476 15.53 17.40 -8.95
C LEU A 476 15.97 16.48 -10.10
N SER A 477 17.26 16.21 -10.17
CA SER A 477 17.91 15.41 -11.22
C SER A 477 18.92 14.44 -10.62
N ARG A 478 19.49 13.56 -11.43
CA ARG A 478 20.52 12.60 -11.00
C ARG A 478 21.76 13.25 -10.38
N GLU A 479 22.05 14.51 -10.72
CA GLU A 479 23.15 15.26 -10.14
C GLU A 479 22.98 15.53 -8.64
N HIS A 480 21.74 15.48 -8.13
CA HIS A 480 21.40 15.67 -6.73
C HIS A 480 21.34 14.36 -5.92
N LEU A 481 21.76 13.22 -6.52
CA LEU A 481 21.65 11.91 -5.90
C LEU A 481 22.95 11.12 -6.04
N LEU A 482 23.50 10.65 -4.92
CA LEU A 482 24.57 9.68 -4.87
C LEU A 482 24.05 8.34 -4.39
N ILE A 483 24.31 7.27 -5.12
CA ILE A 483 24.11 5.89 -4.63
C ILE A 483 25.45 5.40 -4.11
N VAL A 484 25.48 4.99 -2.85
CA VAL A 484 26.69 4.50 -2.19
C VAL A 484 27.05 3.13 -2.76
N SER A 485 28.27 3.00 -3.28
CA SER A 485 28.82 1.77 -3.90
C SER A 485 29.44 0.83 -2.86
#